data_c1466e42198589442ec247deda498827
#
_entry.id   c1466e42198589442ec247deda498827
#
_cell.length_a   1.000
_cell.length_b   1.000
_cell.length_c   1.000
_cell.angle_alpha   90.00
_cell.angle_beta   90.00
_cell.angle_gamma   90.00
#
_symmetry.space_group_name_H-M   'P 1'
#
loop_
_entity.id
_entity.type
_entity.pdbx_description
1 polymer ?
#
loop_
_entity_poly.entity_id
_entity_poly.type
_entity_poly.pdbx_seq_one_letter_code
_entity_poly.pdbx_strand_id
1 'polypeptide(L)'
;MSEITTLQPQLLWKWFDQICAIPHPSHHEDALATFIVNWAKEKQFFAERDETGNVLIRKPATAGMENSQPVVLQAHLDMVPQANEGNPHNFTQDPIRPYIDGDWVKAKGTTLGADNGIGLASTLAVLESTDIAHPPLEVLLTMTEETGMDGAVHLRRNWLKSEILINTDTEEIGEIYIGCAGGVNANVELPVHRETNSFNHTLQINLKGLRGGHSGCDIHTTRANAIKVLARLLAKLTQNQPHFALAEIRGGSIRNAIPREAAATICFNHDVESVKSAVKNFEVLLKEELAIAEPNLTLTAEQVENPQQTFTLESTQKVINLLNVLPNGVIRNSDVIKNVVESSLSIGVLKTLEDKIKGTILIRSLIESGKEYVEETLTSLAELTGATVEFSGSYPGWKPVNDTAILALMKKHYAEVLGKEPEIKVIHAGLECGLLKEHYPNIDMISVGPTIRNAHSPDEKVQISTVQTYWELLTKVLADIK
;
A
#
# COMPACT_ATOMS: atom_id res chain seq x y z
N MET A 1 9.18 32.83 0.88
CA MET A 1 7.80 32.32 1.00
C MET A 1 7.24 32.20 -0.39
N SER A 2 6.69 31.06 -0.70
CA SER A 2 6.06 30.83 -2.01
C SER A 2 4.65 31.45 -2.05
N GLU A 3 4.03 31.46 -3.25
CA GLU A 3 2.68 32.01 -3.43
C GLU A 3 1.59 31.27 -2.64
N ILE A 4 1.81 29.97 -2.30
CA ILE A 4 0.83 29.19 -1.54
C ILE A 4 0.56 29.75 -0.14
N THR A 5 1.45 30.57 0.42
CA THR A 5 1.27 31.17 1.75
C THR A 5 0.14 32.21 1.81
N THR A 6 -0.44 32.57 0.66
CA THR A 6 -1.60 33.46 0.56
C THR A 6 -2.93 32.71 0.57
N LEU A 7 -2.90 31.39 0.42
CA LEU A 7 -4.09 30.53 0.42
C LEU A 7 -4.74 30.44 1.81
N GLN A 8 -6.00 30.03 1.86
CA GLN A 8 -6.75 29.77 3.08
C GLN A 8 -6.92 28.27 3.31
N PRO A 9 -6.78 27.79 4.56
CA PRO A 9 -6.41 28.52 5.80
C PRO A 9 -4.92 28.90 5.82
N GLN A 10 -4.66 30.19 6.05
CA GLN A 10 -3.32 30.74 5.83
C GLN A 10 -2.24 30.09 6.69
N LEU A 11 -2.55 29.78 7.95
CA LEU A 11 -1.58 29.19 8.88
C LEU A 11 -1.13 27.80 8.42
N LEU A 12 -2.06 26.97 7.95
CA LEU A 12 -1.75 25.63 7.42
C LEU A 12 -0.84 25.74 6.18
N TRP A 13 -1.17 26.61 5.24
CA TRP A 13 -0.36 26.77 4.02
C TRP A 13 1.04 27.37 4.30
N LYS A 14 1.17 28.22 5.32
CA LYS A 14 2.48 28.68 5.78
C LYS A 14 3.32 27.54 6.34
N TRP A 15 2.72 26.64 7.12
CA TRP A 15 3.40 25.45 7.61
C TRP A 15 3.80 24.51 6.46
N PHE A 16 2.92 24.30 5.50
CA PHE A 16 3.24 23.48 4.35
C PHE A 16 4.40 24.05 3.53
N ASP A 17 4.45 25.38 3.33
CA ASP A 17 5.59 26.06 2.68
C ASP A 17 6.91 25.86 3.44
N GLN A 18 6.86 25.88 4.78
CA GLN A 18 8.04 25.62 5.61
C GLN A 18 8.49 24.16 5.55
N ILE A 19 7.55 23.22 5.56
CA ILE A 19 7.84 21.80 5.41
C ILE A 19 8.50 21.54 4.06
N CYS A 20 7.93 22.05 2.96
CA CYS A 20 8.53 21.96 1.62
C CYS A 20 9.94 22.56 1.52
N ALA A 21 10.26 23.55 2.35
CA ALA A 21 11.58 24.20 2.36
C ALA A 21 12.68 23.36 3.02
N ILE A 22 12.32 22.34 3.79
CA ILE A 22 13.28 21.46 4.50
C ILE A 22 13.26 20.09 3.84
N PRO A 23 14.36 19.62 3.24
CA PRO A 23 14.46 18.26 2.69
C PRO A 23 14.14 17.18 3.73
N HIS A 24 13.19 16.28 3.41
CA HIS A 24 12.71 15.25 4.33
C HIS A 24 12.26 13.95 3.63
N PRO A 25 13.01 13.43 2.62
CA PRO A 25 12.66 12.14 2.07
C PRO A 25 12.84 11.04 3.13
N SER A 26 12.19 9.88 2.96
CA SER A 26 12.31 8.74 3.88
C SER A 26 13.76 8.46 4.25
N HIS A 27 14.03 8.18 5.52
CA HIS A 27 15.35 8.03 6.16
C HIS A 27 16.18 9.31 6.28
N HIS A 28 15.65 10.48 5.93
CA HIS A 28 16.34 11.79 6.00
C HIS A 28 15.49 12.89 6.66
N GLU A 29 14.57 12.52 7.55
CA GLU A 29 13.59 13.41 8.18
C GLU A 29 14.17 14.19 9.38
N ASP A 30 15.37 13.88 9.83
CA ASP A 30 15.99 14.43 11.05
C ASP A 30 16.02 15.97 11.11
N ALA A 31 16.27 16.61 9.97
CA ALA A 31 16.31 18.07 9.88
C ALA A 31 14.93 18.67 10.18
N LEU A 32 13.87 18.11 9.59
CA LEU A 32 12.48 18.55 9.79
C LEU A 32 12.03 18.26 11.22
N ALA A 33 12.28 17.05 11.74
CA ALA A 33 11.97 16.66 13.10
C ALA A 33 12.63 17.61 14.14
N THR A 34 13.92 17.92 13.93
CA THR A 34 14.67 18.83 14.80
C THR A 34 14.12 20.26 14.74
N PHE A 35 13.79 20.73 13.54
CA PHE A 35 13.17 22.06 13.35
C PHE A 35 11.85 22.15 14.13
N ILE A 36 10.97 21.16 14.00
CA ILE A 36 9.66 21.12 14.68
C ILE A 36 9.83 21.08 16.21
N VAL A 37 10.72 20.23 16.72
CA VAL A 37 10.99 20.13 18.18
C VAL A 37 11.50 21.45 18.74
N ASN A 38 12.41 22.12 18.04
CA ASN A 38 12.96 23.42 18.48
C ASN A 38 11.86 24.48 18.47
N TRP A 39 11.07 24.57 17.42
CA TRP A 39 9.93 25.47 17.35
C TRP A 39 8.92 25.22 18.50
N ALA A 40 8.58 23.98 18.78
CA ALA A 40 7.64 23.65 19.85
C ALA A 40 8.18 24.08 21.24
N LYS A 41 9.47 23.88 21.48
CA LYS A 41 10.14 24.34 22.71
C LYS A 41 10.17 25.85 22.83
N GLU A 42 10.41 26.61 21.75
CA GLU A 42 10.32 28.06 21.72
C GLU A 42 8.91 28.56 22.07
N LYS A 43 7.87 27.80 21.64
CA LYS A 43 6.47 28.07 22.03
C LYS A 43 6.11 27.55 23.43
N GLN A 44 7.08 27.04 24.19
CA GLN A 44 6.91 26.46 25.53
C GLN A 44 6.00 25.24 25.58
N PHE A 45 5.85 24.50 24.48
CA PHE A 45 5.20 23.20 24.48
C PHE A 45 6.17 22.13 24.97
N PHE A 46 5.62 21.07 25.60
CA PHE A 46 6.36 19.85 25.77
C PHE A 46 6.66 19.25 24.39
N ALA A 47 7.92 18.95 24.11
CA ALA A 47 8.32 18.30 22.86
C ALA A 47 9.54 17.42 23.10
N GLU A 48 9.46 16.16 22.68
CA GLU A 48 10.57 15.20 22.74
C GLU A 48 10.56 14.26 21.54
N ARG A 49 11.67 13.56 21.35
CA ARG A 49 11.80 12.48 20.37
C ARG A 49 11.99 11.15 21.10
N ASP A 50 11.48 10.09 20.50
CA ASP A 50 11.80 8.73 20.95
C ASP A 50 13.10 8.21 20.31
N GLU A 51 13.43 6.96 20.57
CA GLU A 51 14.67 6.29 20.14
C GLU A 51 14.71 6.10 18.60
N THR A 52 13.56 6.02 17.96
CA THR A 52 13.42 5.89 16.49
C THR A 52 13.49 7.25 15.80
N GLY A 53 13.23 8.32 16.55
CA GLY A 53 13.22 9.69 16.05
C GLY A 53 11.83 10.31 15.90
N ASN A 54 10.77 9.55 16.18
CA ASN A 54 9.41 10.07 16.23
C ASN A 54 9.34 11.29 17.16
N VAL A 55 8.43 12.22 16.85
CA VAL A 55 8.24 13.44 17.65
C VAL A 55 6.88 13.38 18.33
N LEU A 56 6.87 13.70 19.65
CA LEU A 56 5.66 13.92 20.42
C LEU A 56 5.65 15.34 20.98
N ILE A 57 4.58 16.07 20.69
CA ILE A 57 4.34 17.43 21.21
C ILE A 57 3.03 17.40 22.01
N ARG A 58 2.98 18.15 23.15
CA ARG A 58 1.78 18.30 23.96
C ARG A 58 1.43 19.76 24.13
N LYS A 59 0.14 20.06 23.95
CA LYS A 59 -0.44 21.39 24.19
C LYS A 59 -1.58 21.26 25.21
N PRO A 60 -1.62 22.07 26.29
CA PRO A 60 -2.77 22.10 27.20
C PRO A 60 -4.07 22.44 26.48
N ALA A 61 -5.19 21.98 27.03
CA ALA A 61 -6.52 22.34 26.53
C ALA A 61 -6.75 23.85 26.50
N THR A 62 -7.63 24.28 25.61
CA THR A 62 -8.17 25.64 25.67
C THR A 62 -9.14 25.78 26.82
N ALA A 63 -9.35 27.05 27.29
CA ALA A 63 -10.21 27.36 28.42
C ALA A 63 -11.61 26.75 28.26
N GLY A 64 -12.06 25.99 29.27
CA GLY A 64 -13.34 25.29 29.27
C GLY A 64 -13.33 23.88 28.71
N MET A 65 -12.19 23.40 28.19
CA MET A 65 -12.02 22.03 27.64
C MET A 65 -11.01 21.18 28.43
N GLU A 66 -10.63 21.60 29.62
CA GLU A 66 -9.60 20.94 30.44
C GLU A 66 -9.99 19.52 30.88
N ASN A 67 -11.29 19.24 30.94
CA ASN A 67 -11.84 17.92 31.31
C ASN A 67 -12.32 17.09 30.11
N SER A 68 -12.17 17.60 28.89
CA SER A 68 -12.48 16.85 27.67
C SER A 68 -11.47 15.73 27.44
N GLN A 69 -11.88 14.67 26.71
CA GLN A 69 -10.99 13.55 26.38
C GLN A 69 -9.77 14.02 25.59
N PRO A 70 -8.55 13.64 26.01
CA PRO A 70 -7.35 13.99 25.27
C PRO A 70 -7.34 13.38 23.87
N VAL A 71 -6.83 14.11 22.90
CA VAL A 71 -6.74 13.70 21.50
C VAL A 71 -5.31 13.73 20.99
N VAL A 72 -4.90 12.73 20.26
CA VAL A 72 -3.68 12.78 19.46
C VAL A 72 -4.01 13.01 17.98
N LEU A 73 -3.39 14.00 17.37
CA LEU A 73 -3.33 14.19 15.92
C LEU A 73 -2.05 13.51 15.43
N GLN A 74 -2.16 12.69 14.39
CA GLN A 74 -1.01 11.93 13.89
C GLN A 74 -0.79 12.17 12.41
N ALA A 75 0.49 12.36 12.04
CA ALA A 75 0.98 12.48 10.67
C ALA A 75 2.37 11.85 10.58
N HIS A 76 2.84 11.52 9.36
CA HIS A 76 4.23 11.13 9.16
C HIS A 76 5.10 12.31 8.66
N LEU A 77 6.42 12.18 8.89
CA LEU A 77 7.40 13.24 8.61
C LEU A 77 8.01 13.14 7.22
N ASP A 78 8.09 11.94 6.68
CA ASP A 78 8.77 11.68 5.41
C ASP A 78 7.88 11.90 4.19
N MET A 79 8.51 11.92 3.04
CA MET A 79 7.86 11.95 1.74
C MET A 79 8.59 11.04 0.74
N VAL A 80 7.86 10.51 -0.25
CA VAL A 80 8.43 9.73 -1.36
C VAL A 80 9.25 10.63 -2.29
N PRO A 81 10.56 10.35 -2.54
CA PRO A 81 11.41 11.14 -3.40
C PRO A 81 11.35 10.66 -4.86
N GLN A 82 10.43 11.17 -5.66
CA GLN A 82 10.32 10.86 -7.10
C GLN A 82 10.46 12.12 -7.94
N ALA A 83 11.24 12.02 -9.03
CA ALA A 83 11.43 13.09 -9.99
C ALA A 83 11.30 12.57 -11.43
N ASN A 84 10.91 13.44 -12.37
CA ASN A 84 10.91 13.15 -13.79
C ASN A 84 12.34 12.89 -14.30
N GLU A 85 12.47 11.99 -15.27
CA GLU A 85 13.77 11.70 -15.90
C GLU A 85 14.44 12.99 -16.39
N GLY A 86 15.73 13.14 -16.06
CA GLY A 86 16.52 14.33 -16.39
C GLY A 86 16.32 15.54 -15.48
N ASN A 87 15.48 15.45 -14.45
CA ASN A 87 15.39 16.50 -13.42
C ASN A 87 16.56 16.35 -12.42
N PRO A 88 17.42 17.39 -12.25
CA PRO A 88 18.61 17.30 -11.40
C PRO A 88 18.34 17.43 -9.90
N HIS A 89 17.07 17.41 -9.47
CA HIS A 89 16.67 17.63 -8.06
C HIS A 89 17.28 16.60 -7.12
N ASN A 90 17.92 17.06 -6.06
CA ASN A 90 18.46 16.22 -4.98
C ASN A 90 17.57 16.33 -3.73
N PHE A 91 16.72 15.36 -3.49
CA PHE A 91 15.75 15.33 -2.39
C PHE A 91 16.36 15.43 -0.98
N THR A 92 17.67 15.16 -0.82
CA THR A 92 18.34 15.28 0.48
C THR A 92 18.93 16.67 0.72
N GLN A 93 18.91 17.56 -0.28
CA GLN A 93 19.54 18.87 -0.23
C GLN A 93 18.66 20.02 -0.75
N ASP A 94 17.85 19.73 -1.78
CA ASP A 94 17.06 20.76 -2.43
C ASP A 94 15.64 20.84 -1.86
N PRO A 95 15.11 22.05 -1.63
CA PRO A 95 13.73 22.21 -1.18
C PRO A 95 12.73 21.90 -2.29
N ILE A 96 11.59 21.36 -1.94
CA ILE A 96 10.44 21.28 -2.84
C ILE A 96 9.91 22.69 -3.09
N ARG A 97 9.54 22.98 -4.33
CA ARG A 97 9.04 24.30 -4.74
C ARG A 97 7.58 24.21 -5.20
N PRO A 98 6.64 24.38 -4.27
CA PRO A 98 5.24 24.32 -4.58
C PRO A 98 4.79 25.54 -5.40
N TYR A 99 3.82 25.34 -6.29
CA TYR A 99 3.17 26.39 -7.07
C TYR A 99 1.68 26.10 -7.23
N ILE A 100 0.89 27.14 -7.53
CA ILE A 100 -0.56 27.06 -7.72
C ILE A 100 -0.86 26.80 -9.19
N ASP A 101 -1.74 25.82 -9.47
CA ASP A 101 -2.27 25.48 -10.78
C ASP A 101 -3.80 25.32 -10.70
N GLY A 102 -4.53 26.42 -10.87
CA GLY A 102 -5.99 26.46 -10.66
C GLY A 102 -6.35 26.13 -9.20
N ASP A 103 -7.18 25.11 -8.98
CA ASP A 103 -7.57 24.65 -7.63
C ASP A 103 -6.57 23.60 -7.06
N TRP A 104 -5.34 23.55 -7.58
CA TRP A 104 -4.33 22.57 -7.16
C TRP A 104 -3.02 23.25 -6.79
N VAL A 105 -2.35 22.68 -5.78
CA VAL A 105 -0.94 22.92 -5.52
C VAL A 105 -0.14 21.74 -6.03
N LYS A 106 0.97 22.01 -6.72
CA LYS A 106 1.87 21.04 -7.36
C LYS A 106 3.34 21.39 -7.10
N ALA A 107 4.24 20.44 -7.38
CA ALA A 107 5.68 20.71 -7.50
C ALA A 107 6.14 20.50 -8.96
N LYS A 108 7.21 21.19 -9.36
CA LYS A 108 7.67 21.19 -10.75
C LYS A 108 8.60 20.01 -11.04
N GLY A 109 8.04 18.92 -11.56
CA GLY A 109 8.81 17.74 -12.00
C GLY A 109 9.36 16.87 -10.87
N THR A 110 8.85 17.05 -9.65
CA THR A 110 9.11 16.24 -8.46
C THR A 110 7.80 15.89 -7.78
N THR A 111 7.81 14.90 -6.87
CA THR A 111 6.75 14.75 -5.86
C THR A 111 6.60 16.07 -5.09
N LEU A 112 5.38 16.34 -4.63
CA LEU A 112 5.05 17.53 -3.86
C LEU A 112 5.29 17.32 -2.35
N GLY A 113 5.10 16.07 -1.87
CA GLY A 113 5.08 15.74 -0.45
C GLY A 113 3.82 16.24 0.26
N ALA A 114 2.69 16.32 -0.46
CA ALA A 114 1.39 16.61 0.16
C ALA A 114 0.93 15.45 1.04
N ASP A 115 1.23 14.25 0.65
CA ASP A 115 1.25 13.01 1.40
C ASP A 115 2.59 12.91 2.17
N ASN A 116 2.62 13.04 3.50
CA ASN A 116 1.56 13.53 4.41
C ASN A 116 1.82 14.98 4.90
N GLY A 117 2.53 15.79 4.08
CA GLY A 117 2.93 17.16 4.44
C GLY A 117 1.75 18.09 4.73
N ILE A 118 0.57 17.87 4.12
CA ILE A 118 -0.64 18.66 4.45
C ILE A 118 -1.22 18.23 5.80
N GLY A 119 -1.25 16.93 6.09
CA GLY A 119 -1.63 16.42 7.41
C GLY A 119 -0.69 16.98 8.49
N LEU A 120 0.61 16.86 8.29
CA LEU A 120 1.64 17.44 9.16
C LEU A 120 1.44 18.96 9.36
N ALA A 121 1.24 19.71 8.28
CA ALA A 121 1.00 21.15 8.35
C ALA A 121 -0.27 21.49 9.14
N SER A 122 -1.32 20.68 9.03
CA SER A 122 -2.56 20.87 9.79
C SER A 122 -2.36 20.67 11.29
N THR A 123 -1.61 19.64 11.70
CA THR A 123 -1.31 19.38 13.11
C THR A 123 -0.50 20.52 13.74
N LEU A 124 0.50 21.03 13.02
CA LEU A 124 1.34 22.15 13.46
C LEU A 124 0.54 23.46 13.48
N ALA A 125 -0.36 23.69 12.54
CA ALA A 125 -1.23 24.85 12.52
C ALA A 125 -2.23 24.84 13.71
N VAL A 126 -2.77 23.68 14.10
CA VAL A 126 -3.59 23.54 15.31
C VAL A 126 -2.77 23.84 16.58
N LEU A 127 -1.53 23.36 16.66
CA LEU A 127 -0.65 23.66 17.77
C LEU A 127 -0.33 25.16 17.88
N GLU A 128 -0.07 25.85 16.76
CA GLU A 128 0.28 27.28 16.76
C GLU A 128 -0.94 28.19 16.97
N SER A 129 -2.12 27.74 16.57
CA SER A 129 -3.34 28.53 16.68
C SER A 129 -3.69 28.88 18.13
N THR A 130 -4.23 30.08 18.33
CA THR A 130 -4.70 30.58 19.64
C THR A 130 -6.22 30.76 19.70
N ASP A 131 -6.91 30.55 18.58
CA ASP A 131 -8.36 30.80 18.40
C ASP A 131 -9.16 29.52 18.12
N ILE A 132 -8.51 28.35 18.03
CA ILE A 132 -9.16 27.06 17.88
C ILE A 132 -9.40 26.45 19.25
N ALA A 133 -10.66 26.16 19.57
CA ALA A 133 -11.01 25.40 20.77
C ALA A 133 -10.60 23.94 20.61
N HIS A 134 -9.93 23.35 21.61
CA HIS A 134 -9.48 21.98 21.58
C HIS A 134 -9.28 21.39 22.99
N PRO A 135 -9.44 20.05 23.17
CA PRO A 135 -9.12 19.34 24.42
C PRO A 135 -7.59 19.32 24.64
N PRO A 136 -7.08 18.66 25.69
CA PRO A 136 -5.67 18.38 25.80
C PRO A 136 -5.18 17.69 24.52
N LEU A 137 -4.16 18.26 23.85
CA LEU A 137 -3.65 17.75 22.56
C LEU A 137 -2.30 17.08 22.71
N GLU A 138 -2.17 15.95 22.04
CA GLU A 138 -0.90 15.36 21.64
C GLU A 138 -0.78 15.46 20.11
N VAL A 139 0.41 15.66 19.60
CA VAL A 139 0.74 15.53 18.18
C VAL A 139 1.86 14.52 18.08
N LEU A 140 1.58 13.41 17.39
CA LEU A 140 2.53 12.34 17.10
C LEU A 140 2.97 12.47 15.65
N LEU A 141 4.26 12.62 15.42
CA LEU A 141 4.85 12.66 14.09
C LEU A 141 5.80 11.48 13.94
N THR A 142 5.49 10.61 13.01
CA THR A 142 6.22 9.34 12.81
C THR A 142 7.27 9.45 11.72
N MET A 143 8.31 8.62 11.82
CA MET A 143 9.42 8.53 10.88
C MET A 143 9.16 7.43 9.87
N THR A 144 9.59 7.62 8.63
CA THR A 144 9.79 6.56 7.62
C THR A 144 8.53 5.73 7.35
N GLU A 145 7.37 6.38 7.20
CA GLU A 145 6.10 5.70 6.86
C GLU A 145 6.21 5.01 5.51
N GLU A 146 6.67 5.74 4.50
CA GLU A 146 6.67 5.41 3.07
C GLU A 146 7.59 4.23 2.71
N THR A 147 8.52 3.87 3.57
CA THR A 147 9.53 2.82 3.30
C THR A 147 9.60 1.74 4.37
N GLY A 148 8.53 1.56 5.14
CA GLY A 148 8.48 0.45 6.09
C GLY A 148 7.77 0.73 7.40
N MET A 149 7.32 1.98 7.62
CA MET A 149 6.63 2.40 8.86
C MET A 149 7.48 2.20 10.12
N ASP A 150 8.82 2.36 10.01
CA ASP A 150 9.74 2.09 11.12
C ASP A 150 9.41 2.91 12.36
N GLY A 151 8.95 4.14 12.19
CA GLY A 151 8.49 5.00 13.28
C GLY A 151 7.35 4.37 14.07
N ALA A 152 6.32 3.89 13.39
CA ALA A 152 5.17 3.26 14.04
C ALA A 152 5.51 1.89 14.61
N VAL A 153 6.34 1.07 13.91
CA VAL A 153 6.79 -0.25 14.38
C VAL A 153 7.54 -0.15 15.70
N HIS A 154 8.43 0.82 15.83
CA HIS A 154 9.32 0.97 16.99
C HIS A 154 8.88 2.11 17.92
N LEU A 155 7.61 2.55 17.82
CA LEU A 155 7.07 3.62 18.66
C LEU A 155 7.27 3.30 20.15
N ARG A 156 7.76 4.28 20.92
CA ARG A 156 7.93 4.15 22.37
C ARG A 156 6.61 3.77 23.04
N ARG A 157 6.62 2.72 23.81
CA ARG A 157 5.44 2.22 24.54
C ARG A 157 5.01 3.20 25.65
N ASN A 158 3.70 3.28 25.90
CA ASN A 158 3.10 4.12 26.95
C ASN A 158 3.46 5.61 26.83
N TRP A 159 3.76 6.07 25.63
CA TRP A 159 4.15 7.46 25.37
C TRP A 159 2.94 8.38 25.19
N LEU A 160 1.93 7.93 24.44
CA LEU A 160 0.65 8.62 24.28
C LEU A 160 -0.21 8.43 25.54
N LYS A 161 -0.96 9.49 25.89
CA LYS A 161 -1.92 9.52 26.98
C LYS A 161 -3.36 9.64 26.48
N SER A 162 -3.51 9.95 25.19
CA SER A 162 -4.81 10.14 24.54
C SER A 162 -5.52 8.82 24.30
N GLU A 163 -6.85 8.87 24.36
CA GLU A 163 -7.74 7.73 24.06
C GLU A 163 -8.39 7.86 22.68
N ILE A 164 -8.21 9.02 22.01
CA ILE A 164 -8.71 9.31 20.66
C ILE A 164 -7.51 9.66 19.77
N LEU A 165 -7.44 9.05 18.59
CA LEU A 165 -6.45 9.36 17.55
C LEU A 165 -7.16 9.77 16.25
N ILE A 166 -6.77 10.93 15.73
CA ILE A 166 -7.14 11.38 14.39
C ILE A 166 -5.88 11.34 13.54
N ASN A 167 -5.77 10.31 12.70
CA ASN A 167 -4.74 10.23 11.67
C ASN A 167 -5.14 11.15 10.51
N THR A 168 -4.17 11.85 9.93
CA THR A 168 -4.39 12.89 8.93
C THR A 168 -3.90 12.50 7.54
N ASP A 169 -3.85 11.19 7.26
CA ASP A 169 -3.18 10.60 6.11
C ASP A 169 -4.12 10.08 5.02
N THR A 170 -5.40 10.41 5.11
CA THR A 170 -6.38 10.10 4.06
C THR A 170 -6.26 11.09 2.92
N GLU A 171 -6.36 10.59 1.68
CA GLU A 171 -6.16 11.35 0.45
C GLU A 171 -7.48 11.72 -0.28
N GLU A 172 -8.63 11.60 0.37
CA GLU A 172 -9.93 11.89 -0.23
C GLU A 172 -10.87 12.57 0.75
N ILE A 173 -11.25 13.81 0.42
CA ILE A 173 -12.29 14.52 1.19
C ILE A 173 -13.65 13.82 1.03
N GLY A 174 -14.39 13.68 2.11
CA GLY A 174 -15.68 12.98 2.12
C GLY A 174 -15.58 11.49 2.46
N GLU A 175 -14.37 10.98 2.68
CA GLU A 175 -14.11 9.62 3.18
C GLU A 175 -13.59 9.66 4.62
N ILE A 176 -13.99 8.67 5.42
CA ILE A 176 -13.43 8.41 6.76
C ILE A 176 -12.96 6.96 6.77
N TYR A 177 -11.66 6.76 6.96
CA TYR A 177 -11.14 5.42 7.13
C TYR A 177 -11.20 5.00 8.60
N ILE A 178 -11.69 3.78 8.84
CA ILE A 178 -11.86 3.20 10.17
C ILE A 178 -11.19 1.84 10.31
N GLY A 179 -10.39 1.45 9.32
CA GLY A 179 -9.69 0.18 9.31
C GLY A 179 -8.73 0.05 8.14
N CYS A 180 -7.74 -0.82 8.31
CA CYS A 180 -6.78 -1.15 7.27
C CYS A 180 -6.34 -2.61 7.36
N ALA A 181 -5.85 -3.18 6.25
CA ALA A 181 -5.31 -4.53 6.27
C ALA A 181 -3.88 -4.54 6.84
N GLY A 182 -3.62 -5.51 7.70
CA GLY A 182 -2.29 -6.01 7.96
C GLY A 182 -1.78 -6.86 6.80
N GLY A 183 -0.53 -7.29 6.87
CA GLY A 183 0.03 -8.15 5.85
C GLY A 183 1.23 -8.95 6.31
N VAL A 184 1.60 -9.95 5.51
CA VAL A 184 2.81 -10.75 5.69
C VAL A 184 3.28 -11.27 4.33
N ASN A 185 4.58 -11.29 4.11
CA ASN A 185 5.16 -11.91 2.94
C ASN A 185 5.29 -13.41 3.16
N ALA A 186 4.88 -14.21 2.18
CA ALA A 186 5.17 -15.63 2.12
C ALA A 186 6.11 -15.91 0.93
N ASN A 187 7.28 -16.46 1.21
CA ASN A 187 8.23 -16.91 0.21
C ASN A 187 8.09 -18.42 0.06
N VAL A 188 7.51 -18.86 -1.04
CA VAL A 188 7.33 -20.29 -1.36
C VAL A 188 8.46 -20.72 -2.28
N GLU A 189 9.20 -21.76 -1.89
CA GLU A 189 10.31 -22.32 -2.67
C GLU A 189 10.04 -23.81 -2.93
N LEU A 190 10.10 -24.22 -4.20
CA LEU A 190 9.98 -25.61 -4.60
C LEU A 190 11.27 -26.05 -5.27
N PRO A 191 12.00 -27.05 -4.72
CA PRO A 191 13.17 -27.62 -5.36
C PRO A 191 12.85 -28.23 -6.71
N VAL A 192 13.71 -28.03 -7.69
CA VAL A 192 13.60 -28.63 -9.02
C VAL A 192 14.87 -29.38 -9.38
N HIS A 193 14.70 -30.53 -10.00
CA HIS A 193 15.82 -31.29 -10.59
C HIS A 193 15.90 -30.97 -12.08
N ARG A 194 17.12 -30.77 -12.57
CA ARG A 194 17.40 -30.52 -13.97
C ARG A 194 18.08 -31.72 -14.59
N GLU A 195 17.89 -31.87 -15.89
CA GLU A 195 18.54 -32.88 -16.73
C GLU A 195 18.97 -32.27 -18.07
N THR A 196 19.90 -32.93 -18.75
CA THR A 196 20.30 -32.50 -20.11
C THR A 196 19.09 -32.52 -21.02
N ASN A 197 18.87 -31.44 -21.74
CA ASN A 197 17.74 -31.32 -22.66
C ASN A 197 17.84 -32.39 -23.79
N SER A 198 16.85 -33.22 -23.90
CA SER A 198 16.72 -34.24 -24.93
C SER A 198 15.59 -33.96 -25.92
N PHE A 199 14.99 -32.77 -25.85
CA PHE A 199 13.88 -32.38 -26.73
C PHE A 199 14.38 -31.62 -27.96
N ASN A 200 13.64 -31.76 -29.05
CA ASN A 200 14.01 -31.21 -30.37
C ASN A 200 13.49 -29.77 -30.56
N HIS A 201 12.42 -29.40 -29.86
CA HIS A 201 11.75 -28.11 -30.03
C HIS A 201 11.64 -27.35 -28.71
N THR A 202 11.79 -26.04 -28.78
CA THR A 202 11.61 -25.12 -27.65
C THR A 202 10.72 -23.96 -28.05
N LEU A 203 9.71 -23.68 -27.24
CA LEU A 203 8.87 -22.50 -27.36
C LEU A 203 8.98 -21.65 -26.08
N GLN A 204 9.11 -20.35 -26.29
CA GLN A 204 8.85 -19.37 -25.25
C GLN A 204 7.42 -18.87 -25.37
N ILE A 205 6.65 -19.10 -24.32
CA ILE A 205 5.27 -18.62 -24.20
C ILE A 205 5.31 -17.32 -23.39
N ASN A 206 4.74 -16.25 -23.95
CA ASN A 206 4.68 -14.94 -23.31
C ASN A 206 3.22 -14.52 -23.16
N LEU A 207 2.82 -14.21 -21.93
CA LEU A 207 1.56 -13.56 -21.59
C LEU A 207 1.85 -12.11 -21.23
N LYS A 208 1.19 -11.17 -21.92
CA LYS A 208 1.37 -9.71 -21.74
C LYS A 208 0.06 -8.96 -21.85
N GLY A 209 0.10 -7.65 -21.56
CA GLY A 209 -1.01 -6.74 -21.78
C GLY A 209 -2.10 -6.77 -20.73
N LEU A 210 -1.87 -7.45 -19.59
CA LEU A 210 -2.80 -7.38 -18.45
C LEU A 210 -2.72 -6.02 -17.76
N ARG A 211 -3.81 -5.59 -17.13
CA ARG A 211 -3.89 -4.31 -16.43
C ARG A 211 -2.98 -4.25 -15.20
N GLY A 212 -2.91 -5.34 -14.44
CA GLY A 212 -2.23 -5.34 -13.15
C GLY A 212 -2.93 -4.44 -12.15
N GLY A 213 -2.18 -3.92 -11.17
CA GLY A 213 -2.68 -3.02 -10.14
C GLY A 213 -2.08 -3.33 -8.77
N HIS A 214 -2.54 -2.61 -7.74
CA HIS A 214 -2.13 -2.84 -6.37
C HIS A 214 -2.73 -4.15 -5.83
N SER A 215 -1.91 -5.02 -5.23
CA SER A 215 -2.36 -6.35 -4.78
C SER A 215 -3.35 -6.33 -3.60
N GLY A 216 -3.60 -5.18 -3.02
CA GLY A 216 -4.63 -4.96 -2.01
C GLY A 216 -5.81 -4.18 -2.58
N CYS A 217 -5.61 -2.90 -2.91
CA CYS A 217 -6.69 -2.00 -3.34
C CYS A 217 -7.43 -2.47 -4.60
N ASP A 218 -6.75 -3.16 -5.52
CA ASP A 218 -7.34 -3.67 -6.76
C ASP A 218 -7.70 -5.16 -6.74
N ILE A 219 -7.43 -5.89 -5.64
CA ILE A 219 -7.60 -7.35 -5.60
C ILE A 219 -9.04 -7.81 -5.83
N HIS A 220 -10.01 -6.95 -5.49
CA HIS A 220 -11.44 -7.19 -5.66
C HIS A 220 -11.94 -6.94 -7.10
N THR A 221 -11.11 -6.34 -7.96
CA THR A 221 -11.54 -5.84 -9.29
C THR A 221 -11.52 -6.91 -10.39
N THR A 222 -11.38 -8.18 -10.04
CA THR A 222 -11.34 -9.34 -10.96
C THR A 222 -10.22 -9.31 -12.00
N ARG A 223 -9.19 -8.45 -11.83
CA ARG A 223 -8.00 -8.42 -12.70
C ARG A 223 -7.24 -9.73 -12.64
N ALA A 224 -6.79 -10.18 -13.78
CA ALA A 224 -6.09 -11.45 -13.87
C ALA A 224 -4.64 -11.33 -13.38
N ASN A 225 -4.16 -12.35 -12.66
CA ASN A 225 -2.75 -12.51 -12.32
C ASN A 225 -2.05 -13.30 -13.42
N ALA A 226 -1.07 -12.73 -14.09
CA ALA A 226 -0.39 -13.34 -15.23
C ALA A 226 0.24 -14.71 -14.90
N ILE A 227 0.79 -14.86 -13.68
CA ILE A 227 1.38 -16.14 -13.23
C ILE A 227 0.31 -17.24 -13.17
N LYS A 228 -0.86 -16.92 -12.61
CA LYS A 228 -1.98 -17.86 -12.50
C LYS A 228 -2.57 -18.23 -13.85
N VAL A 229 -2.69 -17.28 -14.76
CA VAL A 229 -3.17 -17.52 -16.12
C VAL A 229 -2.20 -18.42 -16.87
N LEU A 230 -0.90 -18.17 -16.76
CA LEU A 230 0.15 -18.99 -17.38
C LEU A 230 0.16 -20.42 -16.78
N ALA A 231 0.05 -20.56 -15.46
CA ALA A 231 -0.03 -21.85 -14.80
C ALA A 231 -1.25 -22.67 -15.29
N ARG A 232 -2.41 -22.02 -15.48
CA ARG A 232 -3.62 -22.64 -16.05
C ARG A 232 -3.40 -23.13 -17.48
N LEU A 233 -2.70 -22.36 -18.33
CA LEU A 233 -2.33 -22.81 -19.67
C LEU A 233 -1.43 -24.05 -19.61
N LEU A 234 -0.37 -24.00 -18.80
CA LEU A 234 0.57 -25.11 -18.67
C LEU A 234 -0.14 -26.38 -18.18
N ALA A 235 -1.03 -26.27 -17.18
CA ALA A 235 -1.85 -27.39 -16.72
C ALA A 235 -2.75 -27.94 -17.81
N LYS A 236 -3.31 -27.12 -18.70
CA LYS A 236 -4.10 -27.57 -19.85
C LYS A 236 -3.24 -28.23 -20.92
N LEU A 237 -2.03 -27.73 -21.15
CA LEU A 237 -1.08 -28.35 -22.07
C LEU A 237 -0.66 -29.72 -21.60
N THR A 238 -0.47 -30.01 -20.32
CA THR A 238 -0.12 -31.34 -19.82
C THR A 238 -1.21 -32.38 -20.10
N GLN A 239 -2.47 -31.98 -20.20
CA GLN A 239 -3.58 -32.85 -20.50
C GLN A 239 -3.66 -33.22 -21.99
N ASN A 240 -3.35 -32.27 -22.88
CA ASN A 240 -3.54 -32.37 -24.31
C ASN A 240 -2.25 -32.70 -25.08
N GLN A 241 -1.11 -32.36 -24.54
CA GLN A 241 0.23 -32.51 -25.10
C GLN A 241 1.16 -33.05 -24.00
N PRO A 242 0.99 -34.31 -23.58
CA PRO A 242 1.84 -34.88 -22.53
C PRO A 242 3.29 -34.95 -22.97
N HIS A 243 4.23 -34.90 -22.03
CA HIS A 243 5.68 -34.94 -22.23
C HIS A 243 6.33 -33.69 -22.84
N PHE A 244 6.07 -32.57 -22.21
CA PHE A 244 6.97 -31.42 -22.32
C PHE A 244 7.67 -31.16 -20.96
N ALA A 245 8.84 -30.56 -21.00
CA ALA A 245 9.57 -30.12 -19.82
C ALA A 245 9.66 -28.59 -19.79
N LEU A 246 9.60 -28.01 -18.60
CA LEU A 246 9.93 -26.60 -18.37
C LEU A 246 11.45 -26.42 -18.36
N ALA A 247 11.93 -25.35 -18.97
CA ALA A 247 13.29 -24.87 -18.77
C ALA A 247 13.32 -23.64 -17.85
N GLU A 248 12.28 -22.80 -17.94
CA GLU A 248 12.11 -21.59 -17.14
C GLU A 248 10.62 -21.25 -16.99
N ILE A 249 10.27 -20.64 -15.85
CA ILE A 249 9.00 -19.97 -15.64
C ILE A 249 9.25 -18.72 -14.78
N ARG A 250 8.66 -17.58 -15.15
CA ARG A 250 8.81 -16.31 -14.45
C ARG A 250 7.60 -15.42 -14.63
N GLY A 251 7.38 -14.49 -13.71
CA GLY A 251 6.31 -13.50 -13.82
C GLY A 251 6.35 -12.47 -12.70
N GLY A 252 5.85 -11.27 -12.97
CA GLY A 252 5.82 -10.17 -12.03
C GLY A 252 7.21 -9.64 -11.64
N SER A 253 7.22 -8.49 -11.00
CA SER A 253 8.47 -7.79 -10.60
C SER A 253 8.43 -7.24 -9.18
N ILE A 254 7.24 -6.98 -8.64
CA ILE A 254 7.02 -6.32 -7.35
C ILE A 254 6.01 -7.12 -6.53
N ARG A 255 6.31 -7.34 -5.24
CA ARG A 255 5.50 -8.19 -4.36
C ARG A 255 4.07 -7.69 -4.10
N ASN A 256 3.89 -6.38 -4.09
CA ASN A 256 2.60 -5.72 -3.82
C ASN A 256 1.82 -5.30 -5.08
N ALA A 257 2.20 -5.82 -6.25
CA ALA A 257 1.49 -5.60 -7.49
C ALA A 257 0.91 -6.91 -8.06
N ILE A 258 -0.24 -6.83 -8.71
CA ILE A 258 -0.81 -7.93 -9.50
C ILE A 258 0.02 -8.05 -10.78
N PRO A 259 0.66 -9.19 -11.05
CA PRO A 259 1.51 -9.38 -12.23
C PRO A 259 0.78 -9.15 -13.56
N ARG A 260 1.36 -8.30 -14.39
CA ARG A 260 0.84 -7.95 -15.72
C ARG A 260 1.36 -8.86 -16.82
N GLU A 261 2.51 -9.51 -16.57
CA GLU A 261 3.24 -10.31 -17.53
C GLU A 261 3.80 -11.57 -16.87
N ALA A 262 3.84 -12.64 -17.62
CA ALA A 262 4.51 -13.89 -17.26
C ALA A 262 5.02 -14.59 -18.51
N ALA A 263 6.08 -15.40 -18.36
CA ALA A 263 6.65 -16.18 -19.43
C ALA A 263 7.06 -17.58 -18.96
N ALA A 264 6.98 -18.55 -19.85
CA ALA A 264 7.50 -19.90 -19.64
C ALA A 264 8.21 -20.39 -20.89
N THR A 265 9.32 -21.09 -20.70
CA THR A 265 10.05 -21.80 -21.75
C THR A 265 9.77 -23.31 -21.61
N ILE A 266 9.18 -23.90 -22.64
CA ILE A 266 8.83 -25.31 -22.69
C ILE A 266 9.61 -26.02 -23.80
N CYS A 267 10.08 -27.24 -23.53
CA CYS A 267 10.79 -28.09 -24.46
C CYS A 267 10.00 -29.37 -24.68
N PHE A 268 9.87 -29.84 -25.94
CA PHE A 268 9.02 -30.98 -26.32
C PHE A 268 9.45 -31.60 -27.64
N ASN A 269 8.87 -32.76 -27.98
CA ASN A 269 9.13 -33.47 -29.24
C ASN A 269 7.87 -33.56 -30.15
N HIS A 270 6.76 -32.94 -29.77
CA HIS A 270 5.54 -32.90 -30.58
C HIS A 270 5.66 -31.95 -31.78
N ASP A 271 4.65 -31.96 -32.62
CA ASP A 271 4.53 -31.00 -33.71
C ASP A 271 4.41 -29.55 -33.13
N VAL A 272 5.26 -28.66 -33.56
CA VAL A 272 5.35 -27.27 -33.10
C VAL A 272 4.04 -26.51 -33.36
N GLU A 273 3.43 -26.71 -34.53
CA GLU A 273 2.22 -25.99 -34.90
C GLU A 273 1.01 -26.48 -34.09
N SER A 274 0.99 -27.74 -33.66
CA SER A 274 -0.02 -28.27 -32.75
C SER A 274 0.05 -27.54 -31.37
N VAL A 275 1.25 -27.37 -30.83
CA VAL A 275 1.43 -26.66 -29.55
C VAL A 275 1.09 -25.16 -29.67
N LYS A 276 1.55 -24.48 -30.74
CA LYS A 276 1.17 -23.11 -31.04
C LYS A 276 -0.34 -22.93 -31.19
N SER A 277 -1.01 -23.87 -31.87
CA SER A 277 -2.46 -23.82 -32.01
C SER A 277 -3.18 -23.99 -30.67
N ALA A 278 -2.68 -24.88 -29.79
CA ALA A 278 -3.22 -25.00 -28.43
C ALA A 278 -3.08 -23.69 -27.61
N VAL A 279 -1.93 -23.02 -27.69
CA VAL A 279 -1.69 -21.71 -27.05
C VAL A 279 -2.64 -20.65 -27.65
N LYS A 280 -2.80 -20.62 -28.97
CA LYS A 280 -3.70 -19.67 -29.66
C LYS A 280 -5.17 -19.87 -29.28
N ASN A 281 -5.62 -21.12 -29.22
CA ASN A 281 -6.99 -21.47 -28.81
C ASN A 281 -7.24 -21.03 -27.34
N PHE A 282 -6.21 -21.15 -26.49
CA PHE A 282 -6.31 -20.70 -25.13
C PHE A 282 -6.35 -19.15 -25.03
N GLU A 283 -5.61 -18.44 -25.90
CA GLU A 283 -5.72 -16.98 -26.01
C GLU A 283 -7.16 -16.55 -26.38
N VAL A 284 -7.77 -17.20 -27.35
CA VAL A 284 -9.16 -16.91 -27.74
C VAL A 284 -10.11 -17.10 -26.55
N LEU A 285 -9.99 -18.23 -25.84
CA LEU A 285 -10.78 -18.50 -24.64
C LEU A 285 -10.61 -17.40 -23.57
N LEU A 286 -9.35 -16.99 -23.30
CA LEU A 286 -9.07 -15.96 -22.32
C LEU A 286 -9.65 -14.59 -22.73
N LYS A 287 -9.60 -14.24 -24.01
CA LYS A 287 -10.18 -12.99 -24.54
C LYS A 287 -11.70 -12.95 -24.41
N GLU A 288 -12.37 -14.10 -24.44
CA GLU A 288 -13.80 -14.19 -24.15
C GLU A 288 -14.07 -14.07 -22.65
N GLU A 289 -13.36 -14.86 -21.81
CA GLU A 289 -13.56 -14.86 -20.35
C GLU A 289 -13.23 -13.52 -19.69
N LEU A 290 -12.19 -12.84 -20.18
CA LEU A 290 -11.60 -11.63 -19.56
C LEU A 290 -11.81 -10.38 -20.41
N ALA A 291 -12.76 -10.36 -21.32
CA ALA A 291 -12.97 -9.29 -22.29
C ALA A 291 -13.06 -7.89 -21.67
N ILE A 292 -13.69 -7.77 -20.50
CA ILE A 292 -13.89 -6.50 -19.80
C ILE A 292 -12.69 -6.21 -18.87
N ALA A 293 -12.24 -7.22 -18.14
CA ALA A 293 -11.17 -7.06 -17.17
C ALA A 293 -9.81 -6.83 -17.85
N GLU A 294 -9.51 -7.56 -18.96
CA GLU A 294 -8.19 -7.59 -19.60
C GLU A 294 -8.28 -7.41 -21.14
N PRO A 295 -8.79 -6.27 -21.64
CA PRO A 295 -9.05 -6.07 -23.07
C PRO A 295 -7.79 -6.13 -23.95
N ASN A 296 -6.60 -5.89 -23.38
CA ASN A 296 -5.32 -5.85 -24.10
C ASN A 296 -4.50 -7.14 -23.96
N LEU A 297 -5.08 -8.20 -23.38
CA LEU A 297 -4.40 -9.48 -23.18
C LEU A 297 -3.88 -10.04 -24.51
N THR A 298 -2.61 -10.43 -24.50
CA THR A 298 -1.95 -11.14 -25.60
C THR A 298 -1.20 -12.36 -25.08
N LEU A 299 -1.29 -13.47 -25.80
CA LEU A 299 -0.58 -14.69 -25.50
C LEU A 299 0.11 -15.18 -26.79
N THR A 300 1.44 -15.25 -26.76
CA THR A 300 2.26 -15.66 -27.90
C THR A 300 3.11 -16.88 -27.58
N ALA A 301 3.47 -17.64 -28.61
CA ALA A 301 4.41 -18.75 -28.51
C ALA A 301 5.42 -18.67 -29.66
N GLU A 302 6.69 -18.46 -29.33
CA GLU A 302 7.76 -18.23 -30.28
C GLU A 302 8.85 -19.29 -30.13
N GLN A 303 9.38 -19.79 -31.27
CA GLN A 303 10.53 -20.69 -31.22
C GLN A 303 11.78 -19.93 -30.78
N VAL A 304 12.49 -20.55 -29.84
CA VAL A 304 13.75 -20.03 -29.30
C VAL A 304 14.82 -21.14 -29.35
N GLU A 305 16.07 -20.75 -29.09
CA GLU A 305 17.15 -21.75 -28.99
C GLU A 305 16.88 -22.78 -27.92
N ASN A 306 17.28 -24.03 -28.19
CA ASN A 306 17.18 -25.10 -27.23
C ASN A 306 18.10 -24.84 -26.03
N PRO A 307 17.60 -24.78 -24.82
CA PRO A 307 18.42 -24.67 -23.62
C PRO A 307 19.22 -25.96 -23.41
N GLN A 308 20.37 -25.87 -22.73
CA GLN A 308 21.20 -27.06 -22.43
C GLN A 308 20.51 -28.00 -21.42
N GLN A 309 19.69 -27.46 -20.54
CA GLN A 309 19.02 -28.20 -19.48
C GLN A 309 17.54 -27.81 -19.39
N THR A 310 16.73 -28.79 -18.99
CA THR A 310 15.33 -28.62 -18.63
C THR A 310 15.10 -29.13 -17.20
N PHE A 311 13.98 -28.81 -16.62
CA PHE A 311 13.49 -29.57 -15.47
C PHE A 311 13.21 -31.00 -15.90
N THR A 312 13.35 -31.95 -14.97
CA THR A 312 12.79 -33.28 -15.20
C THR A 312 11.27 -33.21 -15.39
N LEU A 313 10.67 -34.20 -16.02
CA LEU A 313 9.21 -34.26 -16.17
C LEU A 313 8.49 -34.24 -14.82
N GLU A 314 9.06 -34.90 -13.80
CA GLU A 314 8.52 -34.87 -12.44
C GLU A 314 8.55 -33.45 -11.83
N SER A 315 9.69 -32.74 -11.92
CA SER A 315 9.81 -31.37 -11.44
C SER A 315 8.89 -30.43 -12.21
N THR A 316 8.77 -30.60 -13.53
CA THR A 316 7.84 -29.83 -14.37
C THR A 316 6.40 -29.99 -13.86
N GLN A 317 5.95 -31.23 -13.62
CA GLN A 317 4.60 -31.49 -13.14
C GLN A 317 4.35 -30.91 -11.73
N LYS A 318 5.34 -31.03 -10.82
CA LYS A 318 5.27 -30.44 -9.47
C LYS A 318 5.12 -28.92 -9.52
N VAL A 319 5.92 -28.25 -10.37
CA VAL A 319 5.85 -26.79 -10.56
C VAL A 319 4.47 -26.37 -11.07
N ILE A 320 3.96 -27.04 -12.10
CA ILE A 320 2.65 -26.73 -12.67
C ILE A 320 1.54 -26.95 -11.65
N ASN A 321 1.58 -28.07 -10.92
CA ASN A 321 0.59 -28.39 -9.91
C ASN A 321 0.60 -27.35 -8.77
N LEU A 322 1.78 -27.04 -8.22
CA LEU A 322 1.93 -26.02 -7.17
C LEU A 322 1.32 -24.69 -7.62
N LEU A 323 1.74 -24.15 -8.76
CA LEU A 323 1.27 -22.85 -9.25
C LEU A 323 -0.23 -22.84 -9.59
N ASN A 324 -0.76 -23.95 -10.03
CA ASN A 324 -2.19 -24.08 -10.36
C ASN A 324 -3.07 -24.11 -9.09
N VAL A 325 -2.63 -24.83 -8.04
CA VAL A 325 -3.38 -24.99 -6.77
C VAL A 325 -3.17 -23.80 -5.82
N LEU A 326 -2.01 -23.13 -5.89
CA LEU A 326 -1.67 -22.00 -5.03
C LEU A 326 -2.79 -20.94 -5.08
N PRO A 327 -3.45 -20.62 -3.94
CA PRO A 327 -4.52 -19.64 -3.94
C PRO A 327 -4.04 -18.25 -4.37
N ASN A 328 -4.94 -17.46 -4.93
CA ASN A 328 -4.66 -16.09 -5.35
C ASN A 328 -5.97 -15.29 -5.47
N GLY A 329 -5.99 -14.07 -5.02
CA GLY A 329 -7.18 -13.21 -5.04
C GLY A 329 -7.83 -13.08 -3.67
N VAL A 330 -9.12 -12.76 -3.68
CA VAL A 330 -9.93 -12.63 -2.46
C VAL A 330 -10.18 -14.01 -1.86
N ILE A 331 -9.88 -14.16 -0.57
CA ILE A 331 -10.17 -15.36 0.22
C ILE A 331 -11.49 -15.20 0.97
N ARG A 332 -11.70 -14.02 1.59
CA ARG A 332 -12.91 -13.71 2.35
C ARG A 332 -13.27 -12.23 2.24
N ASN A 333 -14.56 -11.95 2.15
CA ASN A 333 -15.10 -10.59 2.31
C ASN A 333 -15.52 -10.34 3.76
N SER A 334 -15.51 -9.07 4.16
CA SER A 334 -15.92 -8.65 5.51
C SER A 334 -17.43 -8.87 5.74
N ASP A 335 -17.77 -9.42 6.89
CA ASP A 335 -19.16 -9.51 7.34
C ASP A 335 -19.63 -8.19 8.01
N VAL A 336 -18.68 -7.34 8.42
CA VAL A 336 -18.96 -6.09 9.15
C VAL A 336 -19.22 -4.93 8.20
N ILE A 337 -18.46 -4.87 7.09
CA ILE A 337 -18.56 -3.78 6.11
C ILE A 337 -18.79 -4.35 4.73
N LYS A 338 -19.90 -3.96 4.12
CA LYS A 338 -20.30 -4.43 2.80
C LYS A 338 -19.27 -4.02 1.72
N ASN A 339 -18.98 -4.95 0.81
CA ASN A 339 -18.06 -4.76 -0.33
C ASN A 339 -16.59 -4.52 0.06
N VAL A 340 -16.21 -4.85 1.28
CA VAL A 340 -14.82 -4.78 1.74
C VAL A 340 -14.21 -6.17 1.76
N VAL A 341 -13.02 -6.32 1.21
CA VAL A 341 -12.22 -7.55 1.30
C VAL A 341 -11.67 -7.65 2.72
N GLU A 342 -11.88 -8.79 3.39
CA GLU A 342 -11.29 -9.07 4.69
C GLU A 342 -9.91 -9.69 4.54
N SER A 343 -9.80 -10.77 3.77
CA SER A 343 -8.55 -11.50 3.57
C SER A 343 -8.29 -11.79 2.10
N SER A 344 -7.07 -11.64 1.66
CA SER A 344 -6.63 -11.91 0.30
C SER A 344 -5.16 -12.31 0.26
N LEU A 345 -4.72 -12.86 -0.88
CA LEU A 345 -3.31 -12.99 -1.19
C LEU A 345 -3.07 -12.82 -2.69
N SER A 346 -1.85 -12.41 -3.03
CA SER A 346 -1.42 -12.26 -4.42
C SER A 346 0.01 -12.75 -4.61
N ILE A 347 0.22 -13.61 -5.60
CA ILE A 347 1.58 -13.93 -6.07
C ILE A 347 2.07 -12.73 -6.86
N GLY A 348 2.98 -11.96 -6.28
CA GLY A 348 3.54 -10.75 -6.91
C GLY A 348 4.76 -11.02 -7.79
N VAL A 349 5.55 -12.04 -7.44
CA VAL A 349 6.78 -12.38 -8.16
C VAL A 349 6.98 -13.88 -8.23
N LEU A 350 7.35 -14.39 -9.40
CA LEU A 350 7.79 -15.76 -9.63
C LEU A 350 9.12 -15.76 -10.37
N LYS A 351 10.09 -16.48 -9.86
CA LYS A 351 11.43 -16.63 -10.45
C LYS A 351 11.85 -18.09 -10.51
N THR A 352 12.49 -18.46 -11.60
CA THR A 352 13.25 -19.70 -11.72
C THR A 352 14.69 -19.43 -11.31
N LEU A 353 15.19 -20.18 -10.34
CA LEU A 353 16.58 -20.21 -9.90
C LEU A 353 17.25 -21.49 -10.44
N GLU A 354 18.52 -21.71 -10.10
CA GLU A 354 19.27 -22.86 -10.59
C GLU A 354 18.65 -24.19 -10.15
N ASP A 355 18.34 -24.32 -8.87
CA ASP A 355 17.88 -25.54 -8.20
C ASP A 355 16.43 -25.48 -7.68
N LYS A 356 15.73 -24.38 -7.88
CA LYS A 356 14.36 -24.17 -7.37
C LYS A 356 13.59 -23.11 -8.15
N ILE A 357 12.28 -23.12 -7.99
CA ILE A 357 11.45 -21.95 -8.25
C ILE A 357 11.15 -21.23 -6.93
N LYS A 358 11.05 -19.90 -6.99
CA LYS A 358 10.70 -19.06 -5.85
C LYS A 358 9.53 -18.17 -6.20
N GLY A 359 8.46 -18.28 -5.41
CA GLY A 359 7.29 -17.40 -5.45
C GLY A 359 7.29 -16.47 -4.24
N THR A 360 7.12 -15.16 -4.46
CA THR A 360 6.88 -14.18 -3.40
C THR A 360 5.42 -13.76 -3.44
N ILE A 361 4.74 -13.99 -2.32
CA ILE A 361 3.30 -13.78 -2.14
C ILE A 361 3.12 -12.75 -1.04
N LEU A 362 2.16 -11.84 -1.22
CA LEU A 362 1.73 -10.94 -0.17
C LEU A 362 0.33 -11.33 0.29
N ILE A 363 0.22 -11.71 1.55
CA ILE A 363 -1.03 -11.97 2.26
C ILE A 363 -1.49 -10.67 2.91
N ARG A 364 -2.79 -10.40 2.88
CA ARG A 364 -3.41 -9.25 3.56
C ARG A 364 -4.66 -9.69 4.29
N SER A 365 -4.86 -9.13 5.49
CA SER A 365 -6.10 -9.34 6.24
C SER A 365 -6.40 -8.18 7.18
N LEU A 366 -7.69 -7.87 7.37
CA LEU A 366 -8.18 -6.90 8.37
C LEU A 366 -8.13 -7.46 9.80
N ILE A 367 -8.01 -8.78 9.92
CA ILE A 367 -8.03 -9.48 11.21
C ILE A 367 -6.88 -10.48 11.28
N GLU A 368 -6.27 -10.62 12.45
CA GLU A 368 -5.09 -11.46 12.64
C GLU A 368 -5.39 -12.94 12.33
N SER A 369 -6.49 -13.46 12.86
CA SER A 369 -6.89 -14.86 12.60
C SER A 369 -7.16 -15.18 11.13
N GLY A 370 -7.54 -14.18 10.32
CA GLY A 370 -7.69 -14.33 8.86
C GLY A 370 -6.34 -14.41 8.15
N LYS A 371 -5.32 -13.69 8.65
CA LYS A 371 -3.94 -13.75 8.16
C LYS A 371 -3.34 -15.12 8.50
N GLU A 372 -3.44 -15.56 9.76
CA GLU A 372 -3.00 -16.86 10.24
C GLU A 372 -3.61 -18.01 9.44
N TYR A 373 -4.91 -17.98 9.16
CA TYR A 373 -5.57 -18.98 8.32
C TYR A 373 -4.96 -19.13 6.93
N VAL A 374 -4.59 -18.01 6.30
CA VAL A 374 -3.93 -18.06 4.98
C VAL A 374 -2.50 -18.57 5.09
N GLU A 375 -1.76 -18.22 6.16
CA GLU A 375 -0.43 -18.78 6.45
C GLU A 375 -0.48 -20.30 6.65
N GLU A 376 -1.43 -20.81 7.43
CA GLU A 376 -1.67 -22.24 7.62
C GLU A 376 -2.02 -22.95 6.30
N THR A 377 -2.84 -22.30 5.46
CA THR A 377 -3.20 -22.84 4.14
C THR A 377 -1.96 -22.99 3.24
N LEU A 378 -1.09 -21.98 3.21
CA LEU A 378 0.16 -22.05 2.43
C LEU A 378 1.16 -23.06 3.01
N THR A 379 1.24 -23.19 4.33
CA THR A 379 2.05 -24.21 5.01
C THR A 379 1.60 -25.62 4.62
N SER A 380 0.30 -25.89 4.72
CA SER A 380 -0.26 -27.18 4.31
C SER A 380 -0.03 -27.47 2.82
N LEU A 381 -0.17 -26.46 1.96
CA LEU A 381 0.13 -26.61 0.53
C LEU A 381 1.60 -26.92 0.27
N ALA A 382 2.51 -26.25 0.98
CA ALA A 382 3.94 -26.50 0.87
C ALA A 382 4.27 -27.95 1.27
N GLU A 383 3.74 -28.45 2.39
CA GLU A 383 3.90 -29.84 2.82
C GLU A 383 3.41 -30.85 1.77
N LEU A 384 2.21 -30.63 1.20
CA LEU A 384 1.62 -31.52 0.18
C LEU A 384 2.42 -31.55 -1.12
N THR A 385 3.11 -30.47 -1.48
CA THR A 385 3.84 -30.34 -2.75
C THR A 385 5.34 -30.61 -2.64
N GLY A 386 5.88 -30.70 -1.42
CA GLY A 386 7.30 -30.77 -1.15
C GLY A 386 8.02 -29.43 -1.32
N ALA A 387 7.27 -28.33 -1.28
CA ALA A 387 7.81 -26.99 -1.20
C ALA A 387 8.11 -26.59 0.27
N THR A 388 8.79 -25.48 0.44
CA THR A 388 8.93 -24.79 1.72
C THR A 388 8.25 -23.43 1.65
N VAL A 389 7.78 -22.93 2.79
CA VAL A 389 7.26 -21.55 2.90
C VAL A 389 7.92 -20.87 4.10
N GLU A 390 8.36 -19.63 3.88
CA GLU A 390 8.91 -18.77 4.92
C GLU A 390 8.11 -17.48 4.99
N PHE A 391 7.66 -17.10 6.19
CA PHE A 391 6.91 -15.87 6.44
C PHE A 391 7.84 -14.79 6.97
N SER A 392 7.65 -13.54 6.51
CA SER A 392 8.48 -12.42 6.93
C SER A 392 7.76 -11.09 6.77
N GLY A 393 8.21 -10.06 7.53
CA GLY A 393 7.67 -8.71 7.44
C GLY A 393 6.18 -8.66 7.75
N SER A 394 5.75 -9.37 8.81
CA SER A 394 4.38 -9.31 9.30
C SER A 394 4.11 -7.96 9.95
N TYR A 395 2.97 -7.36 9.64
CA TYR A 395 2.45 -6.19 10.31
C TYR A 395 0.93 -6.36 10.56
N PRO A 396 0.40 -5.79 11.65
CA PRO A 396 -0.99 -5.97 12.05
C PRO A 396 -1.96 -5.15 11.17
N GLY A 397 -3.22 -5.58 11.15
CA GLY A 397 -4.32 -4.80 10.61
C GLY A 397 -4.98 -3.93 11.67
N TRP A 398 -5.74 -2.96 11.22
CA TRP A 398 -6.65 -2.18 12.03
C TRP A 398 -8.09 -2.65 11.75
N LYS A 399 -8.61 -3.47 12.68
CA LYS A 399 -9.97 -4.01 12.60
C LYS A 399 -10.98 -2.87 12.69
N PRO A 400 -11.91 -2.74 11.73
CA PRO A 400 -12.88 -1.66 11.74
C PRO A 400 -13.91 -1.79 12.88
N VAL A 401 -14.24 -0.64 13.50
CA VAL A 401 -15.30 -0.48 14.51
C VAL A 401 -16.21 0.65 14.08
N ASN A 402 -17.51 0.37 13.93
CA ASN A 402 -18.50 1.30 13.33
C ASN A 402 -19.24 2.19 14.33
N ASP A 403 -19.06 2.02 15.63
CA ASP A 403 -19.87 2.62 16.70
C ASP A 403 -19.03 3.42 17.71
N THR A 404 -17.89 4.00 17.27
CA THR A 404 -17.08 4.84 18.14
C THR A 404 -17.59 6.28 18.21
N ALA A 405 -17.34 6.93 19.36
CA ALA A 405 -17.78 8.31 19.60
C ALA A 405 -17.13 9.29 18.61
N ILE A 406 -15.85 9.11 18.32
CA ILE A 406 -15.12 9.99 17.37
C ILE A 406 -15.65 9.84 15.95
N LEU A 407 -16.00 8.62 15.52
CA LEU A 407 -16.59 8.39 14.20
C LEU A 407 -17.97 9.08 14.11
N ALA A 408 -18.81 8.94 15.11
CA ALA A 408 -20.13 9.59 15.14
C ALA A 408 -20.00 11.12 15.07
N LEU A 409 -19.06 11.69 15.83
CA LEU A 409 -18.78 13.12 15.83
C LEU A 409 -18.26 13.60 14.48
N MET A 410 -17.31 12.89 13.87
CA MET A 410 -16.78 13.22 12.56
C MET A 410 -17.85 13.17 11.48
N LYS A 411 -18.69 12.13 11.46
CA LYS A 411 -19.84 12.01 10.54
C LYS A 411 -20.81 13.19 10.65
N LYS A 412 -21.14 13.60 11.87
CA LYS A 412 -22.01 14.75 12.11
C LYS A 412 -21.45 16.00 11.42
N HIS A 413 -20.18 16.33 11.68
CA HIS A 413 -19.57 17.51 11.10
C HIS A 413 -19.35 17.42 9.58
N TYR A 414 -19.07 16.23 9.04
CA TYR A 414 -19.04 16.02 7.59
C TYR A 414 -20.39 16.33 6.93
N ALA A 415 -21.48 15.83 7.53
CA ALA A 415 -22.81 16.10 7.02
C ALA A 415 -23.17 17.61 7.06
N GLU A 416 -22.74 18.30 8.14
CA GLU A 416 -22.93 19.76 8.28
C GLU A 416 -22.12 20.57 7.25
N VAL A 417 -20.85 20.23 7.02
CA VAL A 417 -19.93 20.99 6.17
C VAL A 417 -20.11 20.67 4.70
N LEU A 418 -20.27 19.40 4.33
CA LEU A 418 -20.41 18.96 2.94
C LEU A 418 -21.86 18.83 2.48
N GLY A 419 -22.85 18.91 3.39
CA GLY A 419 -24.27 18.69 3.08
C GLY A 419 -24.62 17.25 2.68
N LYS A 420 -23.74 16.30 2.93
CA LYS A 420 -23.93 14.87 2.67
C LYS A 420 -23.16 14.03 3.69
N GLU A 421 -23.64 12.81 3.92
CA GLU A 421 -22.92 11.83 4.73
C GLU A 421 -21.58 11.45 4.10
N PRO A 422 -20.51 11.30 4.90
CA PRO A 422 -19.24 10.78 4.41
C PRO A 422 -19.32 9.29 4.10
N GLU A 423 -18.46 8.81 3.22
CA GLU A 423 -18.27 7.39 2.97
C GLU A 423 -17.36 6.79 4.04
N ILE A 424 -17.81 5.71 4.67
CA ILE A 424 -16.99 4.97 5.61
C ILE A 424 -16.19 3.93 4.85
N LYS A 425 -14.87 4.00 4.99
CA LYS A 425 -13.91 3.19 4.22
C LYS A 425 -13.06 2.31 5.12
N VAL A 426 -12.62 1.24 4.53
CA VAL A 426 -11.53 0.40 5.02
C VAL A 426 -10.59 0.15 3.85
N ILE A 427 -9.32 0.45 4.02
CA ILE A 427 -8.34 0.21 2.98
C ILE A 427 -7.75 -1.20 3.09
N HIS A 428 -7.71 -1.91 1.98
CA HIS A 428 -7.07 -3.24 1.93
C HIS A 428 -5.56 -3.13 1.62
N ALA A 429 -4.91 -2.19 2.32
CA ALA A 429 -3.48 -1.91 2.34
C ALA A 429 -3.06 -1.58 3.78
N GLY A 430 -1.76 -1.48 4.05
CA GLY A 430 -1.26 -1.06 5.36
C GLY A 430 -1.46 0.43 5.59
N LEU A 431 -1.71 0.81 6.83
CA LEU A 431 -1.62 2.17 7.38
C LEU A 431 -0.93 2.08 8.73
N GLU A 432 -0.26 3.15 9.15
CA GLU A 432 0.34 3.22 10.49
C GLU A 432 -0.68 2.99 11.61
N CYS A 433 -1.95 3.32 11.37
CA CYS A 433 -3.05 3.04 12.30
C CYS A 433 -3.12 1.57 12.75
N GLY A 434 -2.75 0.61 11.91
CA GLY A 434 -2.68 -0.81 12.29
C GLY A 434 -1.64 -1.05 13.38
N LEU A 435 -0.43 -0.51 13.20
CA LEU A 435 0.68 -0.58 14.16
C LEU A 435 0.37 0.21 15.44
N LEU A 436 -0.18 1.41 15.30
CA LEU A 436 -0.58 2.24 16.43
C LEU A 436 -1.67 1.54 17.28
N LYS A 437 -2.61 0.83 16.64
CA LYS A 437 -3.64 0.04 17.33
C LYS A 437 -3.07 -1.14 18.10
N GLU A 438 -2.00 -1.75 17.62
CA GLU A 438 -1.28 -2.81 18.35
C GLU A 438 -0.61 -2.25 19.62
N HIS A 439 0.03 -1.08 19.52
CA HIS A 439 0.66 -0.41 20.67
C HIS A 439 -0.34 0.15 21.68
N TYR A 440 -1.51 0.61 21.19
CA TYR A 440 -2.57 1.24 21.98
C TYR A 440 -3.95 0.58 21.69
N PRO A 441 -4.21 -0.64 22.20
CA PRO A 441 -5.40 -1.42 21.83
C PRO A 441 -6.73 -0.73 22.13
N ASN A 442 -6.76 0.16 23.09
CA ASN A 442 -7.98 0.83 23.55
C ASN A 442 -8.21 2.20 22.88
N ILE A 443 -7.27 2.69 22.06
CA ILE A 443 -7.41 3.99 21.41
C ILE A 443 -8.47 3.92 20.29
N ASP A 444 -9.40 4.87 20.29
CA ASP A 444 -10.36 5.03 19.19
C ASP A 444 -9.73 5.84 18.07
N MET A 445 -9.79 5.32 16.85
CA MET A 445 -9.09 5.93 15.72
C MET A 445 -10.01 6.15 14.52
N ILE A 446 -9.75 7.25 13.82
CA ILE A 446 -10.22 7.53 12.47
C ILE A 446 -9.08 8.12 11.65
N SER A 447 -9.14 7.96 10.32
CA SER A 447 -8.25 8.68 9.40
C SER A 447 -9.07 9.53 8.45
N VAL A 448 -8.63 10.77 8.26
CA VAL A 448 -9.29 11.79 7.42
C VAL A 448 -8.23 12.66 6.75
N GLY A 449 -8.59 13.33 5.65
CA GLY A 449 -7.66 14.22 4.95
C GLY A 449 -8.30 14.95 3.77
N PRO A 450 -7.55 15.83 3.10
CA PRO A 450 -7.98 16.50 1.89
C PRO A 450 -7.81 15.62 0.66
N THR A 451 -8.25 16.10 -0.51
CA THR A 451 -8.05 15.38 -1.77
C THR A 451 -6.63 15.58 -2.29
N ILE A 452 -5.86 14.49 -2.31
CA ILE A 452 -4.56 14.37 -2.96
C ILE A 452 -4.72 13.47 -4.19
N ARG A 453 -3.96 13.68 -5.24
CA ARG A 453 -3.96 12.86 -6.45
C ARG A 453 -2.54 12.57 -6.88
N ASN A 454 -2.35 11.36 -7.40
CA ASN A 454 -1.08 10.89 -7.92
C ASN A 454 0.06 10.98 -6.90
N ALA A 455 -0.24 10.74 -5.61
CA ALA A 455 0.78 10.58 -4.59
C ALA A 455 1.89 9.62 -5.09
N HIS A 456 3.11 9.78 -4.59
CA HIS A 456 4.30 9.00 -4.97
C HIS A 456 4.72 9.17 -6.44
N SER A 457 4.29 10.25 -7.10
CA SER A 457 4.70 10.55 -8.48
C SER A 457 4.99 12.03 -8.68
N PRO A 458 5.77 12.42 -9.71
CA PRO A 458 5.99 13.83 -10.05
C PRO A 458 4.74 14.60 -10.48
N ASP A 459 3.61 13.91 -10.66
CA ASP A 459 2.30 14.51 -10.95
C ASP A 459 1.45 14.72 -9.68
N GLU A 460 2.02 14.49 -8.51
CA GLU A 460 1.37 14.69 -7.22
C GLU A 460 0.82 16.11 -7.08
N LYS A 461 -0.40 16.19 -6.55
CA LYS A 461 -1.10 17.45 -6.33
C LYS A 461 -2.13 17.36 -5.22
N VAL A 462 -2.32 18.45 -4.49
CA VAL A 462 -3.35 18.59 -3.46
C VAL A 462 -4.36 19.66 -3.86
N GLN A 463 -5.65 19.39 -3.64
CA GLN A 463 -6.74 20.28 -4.03
C GLN A 463 -7.01 21.34 -2.96
N ILE A 464 -6.82 22.63 -3.32
CA ILE A 464 -6.88 23.78 -2.40
C ILE A 464 -8.23 23.88 -1.69
N SER A 465 -9.33 23.79 -2.43
CA SER A 465 -10.69 23.89 -1.88
C SER A 465 -10.97 22.77 -0.84
N THR A 466 -10.41 21.57 -1.03
CA THR A 466 -10.59 20.46 -0.09
C THR A 466 -9.73 20.59 1.16
N VAL A 467 -8.57 21.22 1.08
CA VAL A 467 -7.74 21.57 2.27
C VAL A 467 -8.50 22.52 3.19
N GLN A 468 -9.21 23.50 2.64
CA GLN A 468 -10.05 24.39 3.43
C GLN A 468 -11.20 23.64 4.12
N THR A 469 -11.89 22.76 3.38
CA THR A 469 -12.96 21.92 3.91
C THR A 469 -12.46 20.98 5.02
N TYR A 470 -11.34 20.32 4.79
CA TYR A 470 -10.69 19.45 5.77
C TYR A 470 -10.32 20.20 7.05
N TRP A 471 -9.75 21.40 6.92
CA TRP A 471 -9.42 22.24 8.05
C TRP A 471 -10.65 22.62 8.89
N GLU A 472 -11.74 23.02 8.23
CA GLU A 472 -12.99 23.33 8.90
C GLU A 472 -13.54 22.13 9.67
N LEU A 473 -13.50 20.94 9.07
CA LEU A 473 -13.92 19.69 9.71
C LEU A 473 -13.05 19.37 10.94
N LEU A 474 -11.73 19.39 10.79
CA LEU A 474 -10.80 19.09 11.87
C LEU A 474 -11.02 20.01 13.06
N THR A 475 -11.12 21.32 12.82
CA THR A 475 -11.27 22.31 13.89
C THR A 475 -12.63 22.24 14.58
N LYS A 476 -13.72 21.97 13.86
CA LYS A 476 -15.05 21.73 14.44
C LYS A 476 -15.09 20.47 15.31
N VAL A 477 -14.48 19.39 14.83
CA VAL A 477 -14.41 18.15 15.60
C VAL A 477 -13.63 18.37 16.91
N LEU A 478 -12.48 19.01 16.85
CA LEU A 478 -11.68 19.31 18.04
C LEU A 478 -12.44 20.14 19.06
N ALA A 479 -13.25 21.11 18.62
CA ALA A 479 -14.04 21.98 19.49
C ALA A 479 -15.21 21.27 20.18
N ASP A 480 -15.72 20.16 19.61
CA ASP A 480 -16.89 19.44 20.10
C ASP A 480 -16.56 18.14 20.88
N ILE A 481 -15.28 17.76 20.98
CA ILE A 481 -14.84 16.62 21.83
C ILE A 481 -15.07 16.97 23.31
N LYS A 482 -15.73 16.06 24.03
CA LYS A 482 -16.13 16.24 25.42
C LYS A 482 -15.33 15.38 26.38
#